data_51ca4cdd18ea8691c698949faf615735
#
_entry.id   51ca4cdd18ea8691c698949faf615735
#
_cell.length_a   1.000
_cell.length_b   1.000
_cell.length_c   1.000
_cell.angle_alpha   90.00
_cell.angle_beta   90.00
_cell.angle_gamma   90.00
#
_symmetry.space_group_name_H-M   'P 1'
#
loop_
_entity.id
_entity.type
_entity.pdbx_description
1 polymer ?
#
loop_
_entity_poly.entity_id
_entity_poly.type
_entity_poly.pdbx_seq_one_letter_code
_entity_poly.pdbx_strand_id
1 'polypeptide(L)'
;MIGTDTIAYIAGLFDGQGCVSCKQKKTKRKDREDKIYNQWYIRCEITLPNKATIEWIHETLGFGWVAEKKYNNKPKYKKQWRWSCGYQDALVFAKIIWPYVQVKVHQIENIIDRYEASKPDRKNVIDLQSYRNRK
;
A
#
# COMPACT_ATOMS: atom_id res chain seq x y z
N MET A 1 -9.89 2.25 -18.00
CA MET A 1 -8.44 2.42 -17.82
C MET A 1 -8.14 3.71 -17.07
N ILE A 2 -7.36 3.63 -16.00
CA ILE A 2 -7.03 4.81 -15.19
C ILE A 2 -5.97 5.63 -15.93
N GLY A 3 -6.21 6.93 -16.05
CA GLY A 3 -5.27 7.83 -16.71
C GLY A 3 -4.00 8.07 -15.88
N THR A 4 -2.91 8.41 -16.56
CA THR A 4 -1.62 8.67 -15.90
C THR A 4 -1.69 9.85 -14.94
N ASP A 5 -2.48 10.88 -15.27
CA ASP A 5 -2.66 12.04 -14.40
C ASP A 5 -3.29 11.64 -13.06
N THR A 6 -4.30 10.77 -13.13
CA THR A 6 -4.99 10.27 -11.94
C THR A 6 -4.06 9.44 -11.07
N ILE A 7 -3.29 8.55 -11.69
CA ILE A 7 -2.31 7.73 -10.97
C ILE A 7 -1.24 8.61 -10.31
N ALA A 8 -0.73 9.60 -11.03
CA ALA A 8 0.27 10.51 -10.50
C ALA A 8 -0.25 11.30 -9.30
N TYR A 9 -1.52 11.73 -9.36
CA TYR A 9 -2.16 12.43 -8.24
C TYR A 9 -2.26 11.52 -7.00
N ILE A 10 -2.71 10.28 -7.19
CA ILE A 10 -2.81 9.32 -6.09
C ILE A 10 -1.42 9.03 -5.51
N ALA A 11 -0.41 8.87 -6.37
CA ALA A 11 0.97 8.65 -5.92
C ALA A 11 1.49 9.83 -5.09
N GLY A 12 1.16 11.06 -5.50
CA GLY A 12 1.53 12.26 -4.74
C GLY A 12 0.85 12.32 -3.39
N LEU A 13 -0.44 11.98 -3.33
CA LEU A 13 -1.15 11.87 -2.05
C LEU A 13 -0.50 10.82 -1.16
N PHE A 14 -0.11 9.70 -1.73
CA PHE A 14 0.54 8.63 -0.98
C PHE A 14 1.91 9.07 -0.46
N ASP A 15 2.67 9.78 -1.28
CA ASP A 15 3.97 10.32 -0.84
C ASP A 15 3.83 11.24 0.37
N GLY A 16 2.78 12.06 0.40
CA GLY A 16 2.58 13.02 1.47
C GLY A 16 1.84 12.47 2.68
N GLN A 17 0.84 11.65 2.46
CA GLN A 17 -0.09 11.22 3.51
C GLN A 17 -0.23 9.71 3.64
N GLY A 18 0.53 8.96 2.86
CA GLY A 18 0.46 7.52 2.89
C GLY A 18 1.31 6.88 3.97
N CYS A 19 1.04 5.62 4.21
CA CYS A 19 1.79 4.80 5.15
C CYS A 19 1.94 3.40 4.57
N VAL A 20 3.15 2.87 4.67
CA VAL A 20 3.44 1.49 4.25
C VAL A 20 3.78 0.67 5.48
N SER A 21 3.13 -0.48 5.62
CA SER A 21 3.51 -1.49 6.58
C SER A 21 3.97 -2.72 5.79
N CYS A 22 5.22 -3.10 5.98
CA CYS A 22 5.81 -4.29 5.34
C CYS A 22 6.75 -4.91 6.35
N LYS A 23 6.21 -5.78 7.19
CA LYS A 23 6.95 -6.37 8.29
C LYS A 23 6.57 -7.81 8.54
N GLN A 24 7.48 -8.55 9.12
CA GLN A 24 7.28 -9.94 9.46
C GLN A 24 6.64 -10.05 10.84
N LYS A 25 5.61 -10.88 10.94
CA LYS A 25 4.95 -11.19 12.22
C LYS A 25 5.06 -12.67 12.49
N LYS A 26 5.32 -12.99 13.76
CA LYS A 26 5.27 -14.38 14.24
C LYS A 26 3.86 -14.66 14.71
N THR A 27 3.24 -15.68 14.13
CA THR A 27 1.87 -16.06 14.45
C THR A 27 1.81 -17.50 14.91
N LYS A 28 1.10 -17.75 16.01
CA LYS A 28 0.77 -19.10 16.48
C LYS A 28 -0.61 -19.47 15.96
N ARG A 29 -0.72 -20.66 15.34
CA ARG A 29 -2.03 -21.19 14.97
C ARG A 29 -2.63 -21.93 16.17
N LYS A 30 -3.94 -21.78 16.36
CA LYS A 30 -4.66 -22.41 17.47
C LYS A 30 -4.63 -23.95 17.39
N ASP A 31 -4.55 -24.51 16.18
CA ASP A 31 -4.55 -25.95 15.96
C ASP A 31 -3.15 -26.58 16.05
N ARG A 32 -2.09 -25.75 16.10
CA ARG A 32 -0.70 -26.20 16.19
C ARG A 32 0.09 -25.30 17.11
N GLU A 33 -0.14 -25.42 18.41
CA GLU A 33 0.46 -24.56 19.42
C GLU A 33 1.98 -24.65 19.48
N ASP A 34 2.55 -25.74 18.96
CA ASP A 34 3.98 -26.00 18.97
C ASP A 34 4.73 -25.35 17.79
N LYS A 35 4.01 -24.74 16.83
CA LYS A 35 4.64 -24.14 15.65
C LYS A 35 4.37 -22.66 15.57
N ILE A 36 5.45 -21.89 15.38
CA ILE A 36 5.41 -20.46 15.15
C ILE A 36 5.60 -20.23 13.65
N TYR A 37 4.66 -19.54 13.02
CA TYR A 37 4.73 -19.21 11.61
C TYR A 37 5.15 -17.77 11.43
N ASN A 38 6.13 -17.51 10.55
CA ASN A 38 6.50 -16.17 10.13
C ASN A 38 5.59 -15.77 8.98
N GLN A 39 4.75 -14.77 9.23
CA GLN A 39 3.87 -14.20 8.21
C GLN A 39 4.26 -12.77 7.93
N TRP A 40 4.22 -12.38 6.66
CA TRP A 40 4.42 -11.00 6.27
C TRP A 40 3.12 -10.25 6.39
N TYR A 41 3.19 -9.10 7.04
CA TYR A 41 2.08 -8.15 7.13
C TYR A 41 2.38 -7.02 6.17
N ILE A 42 1.58 -6.90 5.12
CA ILE A 42 1.79 -5.92 4.06
C ILE A 42 0.53 -5.10 3.86
N ARG A 43 0.66 -3.79 4.00
CA ARG A 43 -0.47 -2.90 3.94
C ARG A 43 -0.04 -1.52 3.45
N CYS A 44 -0.87 -0.91 2.61
CA CYS A 44 -0.73 0.49 2.19
C CYS A 44 -1.97 1.24 2.61
N GLU A 45 -1.80 2.47 3.10
CA GLU A 45 -2.90 3.29 3.60
C GLU A 45 -2.72 4.75 3.19
N ILE A 46 -3.82 5.43 2.96
CA ILE A 46 -3.87 6.88 2.81
C ILE A 46 -4.93 7.41 3.78
N THR A 47 -4.56 8.34 4.65
CA THR A 47 -5.46 8.92 5.64
C THR A 47 -5.59 10.42 5.41
N LEU A 48 -6.81 10.89 5.26
CA LEU A 48 -7.12 12.30 4.99
C LEU A 48 -8.37 12.72 5.76
N PRO A 49 -8.48 14.01 6.13
CA PRO A 49 -9.72 14.51 6.71
C PRO A 49 -10.86 14.63 5.68
N ASN A 50 -10.54 14.61 4.39
CA ASN A 50 -11.53 14.75 3.32
C ASN A 50 -12.06 13.37 2.91
N LYS A 51 -13.28 13.06 3.37
CA LYS A 51 -13.94 11.79 3.07
C LYS A 51 -14.14 11.57 1.57
N ALA A 52 -14.54 12.63 0.86
CA ALA A 52 -14.84 12.53 -0.57
C ALA A 52 -13.60 12.08 -1.37
N THR A 53 -12.41 12.60 -1.01
CA THR A 53 -11.17 12.21 -1.66
C THR A 53 -10.85 10.75 -1.40
N ILE A 54 -11.03 10.29 -0.17
CA ILE A 54 -10.78 8.89 0.19
C ILE A 54 -11.73 7.95 -0.55
N GLU A 55 -13.00 8.30 -0.62
CA GLU A 55 -13.97 7.52 -1.39
C GLU A 55 -13.65 7.51 -2.88
N TRP A 56 -13.20 8.66 -3.40
CA TRP A 56 -12.78 8.77 -4.80
C TRP A 56 -11.60 7.83 -5.11
N ILE A 57 -10.62 7.73 -4.19
CA ILE A 57 -9.50 6.80 -4.37
C ILE A 57 -10.01 5.36 -4.49
N HIS A 58 -10.91 4.99 -3.59
CA HIS A 58 -11.48 3.65 -3.59
C HIS A 58 -12.23 3.34 -4.88
N GLU A 59 -13.08 4.27 -5.32
CA GLU A 59 -13.85 4.10 -6.57
C GLU A 59 -12.93 4.04 -7.79
N THR A 60 -11.89 4.87 -7.80
CA THR A 60 -10.97 4.95 -8.93
C THR A 60 -10.15 3.68 -9.07
N LEU A 61 -9.61 3.17 -7.96
CA LEU A 61 -8.77 1.99 -7.99
C LEU A 61 -9.57 0.69 -8.06
N GLY A 62 -10.75 0.67 -7.46
CA GLY A 62 -11.63 -0.50 -7.52
C GLY A 62 -11.28 -1.60 -6.52
N PHE A 63 -10.34 -1.37 -5.62
CA PHE A 63 -9.97 -2.32 -4.58
C PHE A 63 -9.64 -1.60 -3.28
N GLY A 64 -9.43 -2.36 -2.22
CA GLY A 64 -9.18 -1.80 -0.89
C GLY A 64 -10.49 -1.53 -0.15
N TRP A 65 -10.39 -0.84 0.97
CA TRP A 65 -11.57 -0.50 1.77
C TRP A 65 -11.40 0.88 2.39
N VAL A 66 -12.54 1.49 2.73
CA VAL A 66 -12.60 2.81 3.36
C VAL A 66 -13.11 2.64 4.79
N ALA A 67 -12.48 3.32 5.73
CA ALA A 67 -12.88 3.32 7.13
C ALA A 67 -12.65 4.69 7.75
N GLU A 68 -13.47 5.01 8.75
CA GLU A 68 -13.25 6.20 9.57
C GLU A 68 -12.16 5.89 10.59
N LYS A 69 -11.17 6.78 10.70
CA LYS A 69 -10.14 6.66 11.73
C LYS A 69 -10.61 7.37 12.99
N LYS A 70 -10.89 6.60 14.04
CA LYS A 70 -11.38 7.12 15.28
C LYS A 70 -10.24 7.38 16.27
N TYR A 71 -10.32 8.55 16.93
CA TYR A 71 -9.41 8.89 18.02
C TYR A 71 -10.20 8.83 19.33
N ASN A 72 -10.28 7.64 19.92
CA ASN A 72 -11.15 7.37 21.06
C ASN A 72 -10.89 8.25 22.29
N ASN A 73 -9.65 8.68 22.47
CA ASN A 73 -9.25 9.45 23.67
C ASN A 73 -8.98 10.92 23.38
N LYS A 74 -9.31 11.41 22.17
CA LYS A 74 -8.97 12.77 21.75
C LYS A 74 -10.12 13.40 20.95
N PRO A 75 -11.22 13.78 21.62
CA PRO A 75 -12.39 14.30 20.92
C PRO A 75 -12.15 15.62 20.20
N LYS A 76 -11.04 16.31 20.47
CA LYS A 76 -10.68 17.57 19.81
C LYS A 76 -10.11 17.38 18.40
N TYR A 77 -9.72 16.15 18.06
CA TYR A 77 -9.16 15.89 16.73
C TYR A 77 -10.28 15.75 15.71
N LYS A 78 -10.04 16.33 14.52
CA LYS A 78 -10.98 16.21 13.41
C LYS A 78 -11.06 14.75 12.96
N LYS A 79 -12.25 14.34 12.55
CA LYS A 79 -12.44 13.02 11.96
C LYS A 79 -11.55 12.88 10.74
N GLN A 80 -10.94 11.70 10.58
CA GLN A 80 -10.17 11.37 9.40
C GLN A 80 -10.70 10.08 8.80
N TRP A 81 -10.49 9.94 7.52
CA TRP A 81 -10.92 8.79 6.76
C TRP A 81 -9.70 8.12 6.17
N ARG A 82 -9.75 6.81 6.05
CA ARG A 82 -8.61 6.02 5.61
C ARG A 82 -9.04 5.08 4.50
N TRP A 83 -8.27 5.10 3.41
CA TRP A 83 -8.31 4.05 2.41
C TRP A 83 -7.15 3.12 2.67
N SER A 84 -7.40 1.80 2.63
CA SER A 84 -6.38 0.80 2.90
C SER A 84 -6.47 -0.33 1.89
N CYS A 85 -5.33 -0.94 1.61
CA CYS A 85 -5.27 -2.19 0.87
C CYS A 85 -4.14 -3.04 1.43
N GLY A 86 -4.26 -4.36 1.31
CA GLY A 86 -3.28 -5.26 1.90
C GLY A 86 -2.95 -6.43 0.98
N TYR A 87 -1.79 -7.05 1.23
CA TYR A 87 -1.32 -8.26 0.56
C TYR A 87 -1.29 -8.10 -0.96
N GLN A 88 -2.00 -8.93 -1.72
CA GLN A 88 -1.97 -8.87 -3.19
C GLN A 88 -2.42 -7.52 -3.72
N ASP A 89 -3.43 -6.91 -3.10
CA ASP A 89 -3.88 -5.58 -3.50
C ASP A 89 -2.80 -4.53 -3.25
N ALA A 90 -2.04 -4.67 -2.16
CA ALA A 90 -0.91 -3.77 -1.90
C ALA A 90 0.17 -3.92 -2.97
N LEU A 91 0.42 -5.13 -3.46
CA LEU A 91 1.35 -5.35 -4.56
C LEU A 91 0.85 -4.67 -5.84
N VAL A 92 -0.42 -4.84 -6.17
CA VAL A 92 -1.01 -4.18 -7.35
C VAL A 92 -0.89 -2.67 -7.22
N PHE A 93 -1.26 -2.12 -6.05
CA PHE A 93 -1.17 -0.69 -5.79
C PHE A 93 0.28 -0.20 -5.92
N ALA A 94 1.23 -0.93 -5.33
CA ALA A 94 2.64 -0.58 -5.39
C ALA A 94 3.13 -0.49 -6.85
N LYS A 95 2.76 -1.46 -7.67
CA LYS A 95 3.16 -1.45 -9.09
C LYS A 95 2.53 -0.29 -9.86
N ILE A 96 1.29 0.07 -9.53
CA ILE A 96 0.59 1.17 -10.19
C ILE A 96 1.29 2.50 -9.90
N ILE A 97 1.61 2.78 -8.64
CA ILE A 97 2.14 4.09 -8.24
C ILE A 97 3.66 4.18 -8.30
N TRP A 98 4.35 3.04 -8.39
CA TRP A 98 5.82 3.00 -8.35
C TRP A 98 6.52 3.98 -9.29
N PRO A 99 6.07 4.15 -10.56
CA PRO A 99 6.74 5.09 -11.45
C PRO A 99 6.65 6.55 -11.03
N TYR A 100 5.72 6.90 -10.15
CA TYR A 100 5.41 8.28 -9.81
C TYR A 100 5.81 8.70 -8.39
N VAL A 101 6.00 7.73 -7.47
CA VAL A 101 6.37 8.07 -6.09
C VAL A 101 7.81 8.57 -6.02
N GLN A 102 8.04 9.52 -5.15
CA GLN A 102 9.34 10.13 -4.92
C GLN A 102 9.85 9.86 -3.51
N VAL A 103 9.03 10.17 -2.52
CA VAL A 103 9.41 10.12 -1.11
C VAL A 103 9.41 8.68 -0.59
N LYS A 104 8.37 7.92 -0.91
CA LYS A 104 8.17 6.57 -0.38
C LYS A 104 8.61 5.46 -1.35
N VAL A 105 9.48 5.80 -2.29
CA VAL A 105 9.90 4.86 -3.33
C VAL A 105 10.51 3.58 -2.76
N HIS A 106 11.35 3.69 -1.73
CA HIS A 106 12.01 2.51 -1.16
C HIS A 106 11.02 1.59 -0.45
N GLN A 107 10.04 2.17 0.24
CA GLN A 107 9.00 1.38 0.90
C GLN A 107 8.12 0.65 -0.12
N ILE A 108 7.81 1.29 -1.23
CA ILE A 108 7.04 0.68 -2.32
C ILE A 108 7.87 -0.43 -2.98
N GLU A 109 9.15 -0.18 -3.23
CA GLU A 109 10.05 -1.19 -3.79
C GLU A 109 10.17 -2.41 -2.87
N ASN A 110 10.17 -2.21 -1.55
CA ASN A 110 10.21 -3.32 -0.59
C ASN A 110 9.00 -4.24 -0.75
N ILE A 111 7.81 -3.69 -0.98
CA ILE A 111 6.62 -4.50 -1.22
C ILE A 111 6.79 -5.34 -2.49
N ILE A 112 7.21 -4.70 -3.56
CA ILE A 112 7.39 -5.37 -4.85
C ILE A 112 8.46 -6.47 -4.73
N ASP A 113 9.59 -6.14 -4.12
CA ASP A 113 10.68 -7.10 -3.94
C ASP A 113 10.26 -8.28 -3.08
N ARG A 114 9.45 -8.02 -2.04
CA ARG A 114 8.97 -9.07 -1.16
C ARG A 114 8.17 -10.13 -1.92
N TYR A 115 7.28 -9.69 -2.81
CA TYR A 115 6.48 -10.60 -3.61
C TYR A 115 7.27 -11.26 -4.74
N GLU A 116 8.12 -10.49 -5.41
CA GLU A 116 8.93 -11.01 -6.50
C GLU A 116 9.99 -12.01 -6.00
N ALA A 117 10.51 -11.80 -4.79
CA ALA A 117 11.48 -12.72 -4.19
C ALA A 117 10.90 -14.11 -3.91
N SER A 118 9.58 -14.22 -3.75
CA SER A 118 8.92 -15.50 -3.55
C SER A 118 8.64 -16.25 -4.85
N LYS A 119 8.91 -15.62 -6.00
CA LYS A 119 8.72 -16.21 -7.32
C LYS A 119 10.06 -16.66 -7.90
N PRO A 120 10.09 -17.77 -8.65
CA PRO A 120 11.34 -18.25 -9.25
C PRO A 120 11.90 -17.36 -10.34
N ASP A 121 11.09 -16.50 -10.95
CA ASP A 121 11.49 -15.62 -12.05
C ASP A 121 11.55 -14.17 -11.59
N ARG A 122 12.77 -13.58 -11.67
CA ARG A 122 13.01 -12.19 -11.25
C ARG A 122 13.14 -11.20 -12.41
N LYS A 123 12.82 -11.60 -13.62
CA LYS A 123 12.90 -10.71 -14.77
C LYS A 123 12.06 -9.45 -14.61
N ASN A 124 10.94 -9.57 -13.89
CA ASN A 124 10.04 -8.45 -13.66
C ASN A 124 10.69 -7.34 -12.85
N VAL A 125 11.60 -7.69 -11.93
CA VAL A 125 12.32 -6.68 -11.12
C VAL A 125 13.19 -5.81 -12.02
N ILE A 126 13.89 -6.42 -12.98
CA ILE A 126 14.74 -5.70 -13.93
C ILE A 126 13.89 -4.76 -14.80
N ASP A 127 12.76 -5.25 -15.28
CA ASP A 127 11.84 -4.46 -16.09
C ASP A 127 11.32 -3.24 -15.35
N LEU A 128 11.01 -3.39 -14.06
CA LEU A 128 10.55 -2.27 -13.24
C LEU A 128 11.63 -1.21 -13.10
N GLN A 129 12.88 -1.61 -12.90
CA GLN A 129 14.01 -0.68 -12.84
C GLN A 129 14.16 0.08 -14.15
N SER A 130 14.10 -0.62 -15.28
CA SER A 130 14.16 -0.02 -16.59
C SER A 130 13.03 0.99 -16.81
N TYR A 131 11.84 0.63 -16.39
CA TYR A 131 10.67 1.49 -16.51
C TYR A 131 10.84 2.79 -15.72
N ARG A 132 11.35 2.69 -14.50
CA ARG A 132 11.60 3.86 -13.66
C ARG A 132 12.65 4.77 -14.26
N ASN A 133 13.68 4.22 -14.87
CA ASN A 133 14.77 4.99 -15.46
C ASN A 133 14.35 5.75 -16.72
N ARG A 134 13.20 5.43 -17.30
CA ARG A 134 12.67 6.11 -18.49
C ARG A 134 11.96 7.42 -18.19
N LYS A 135 11.77 7.77 -16.94
CA LYS A 135 11.13 9.04 -16.57
C LYS A 135 12.01 10.24 -16.86
#